data_155c7cad0e1bd8cadc84b9b67d84f6c5
#
_entry.id   155c7cad0e1bd8cadc84b9b67d84f6c5
#
_cell.length_a   1.000
_cell.length_b   1.000
_cell.length_c   1.000
_cell.angle_alpha   90.00
_cell.angle_beta   90.00
_cell.angle_gamma   90.00
#
_symmetry.space_group_name_H-M   'P 1'
#
loop_
_entity.id
_entity.type
_entity.pdbx_description
1 polymer ?
#
loop_
_entity_poly.entity_id
_entity_poly.type
_entity_poly.pdbx_seq_one_letter_code
_entity_poly.pdbx_strand_id
1 'polypeptide(L)'
;YKVLQTHKNKEKQLYYHLQVIYLIAYTLFRNKKFNQSLDFLDIMHDLMLQKQRKFYNPFKPKYNLLLALNFNFLNQQAKAITTLEPFLNMKHSDLESLLDINLSLVMMYFQKGDFKKANQIFLKFYHTDKWYIDKVGKEWIIKKNLIEILLHIELQNIDLVESRLLSFKRNYFNFLKEINQQRAITYLGLVHDYYRTPEKVTSIEFKNKVEDSFEWIGAQREDIFVMSFYAWLKSKMENQDLYKTTLDLIKQVQQELTIT
;
A
#
# COMPACT_ATOMS: atom_id res chain seq x y z
N TYR A 1 21.90 7.79 -14.22
CA TYR A 1 22.39 6.42 -14.09
C TYR A 1 23.71 6.20 -14.88
N LYS A 2 23.76 6.50 -16.19
CA LYS A 2 24.98 6.36 -17.02
C LYS A 2 26.22 7.06 -16.43
N VAL A 3 26.05 8.23 -15.81
CA VAL A 3 27.15 9.00 -15.16
C VAL A 3 27.72 8.26 -13.94
N LEU A 4 26.86 7.53 -13.19
CA LEU A 4 27.29 6.78 -12.00
C LEU A 4 28.11 5.52 -12.34
N GLN A 5 27.96 4.98 -13.56
CA GLN A 5 28.75 3.81 -14.02
C GLN A 5 30.22 4.14 -14.32
N THR A 6 30.55 5.40 -14.56
CA THR A 6 31.91 5.83 -14.98
C THR A 6 32.90 6.06 -13.83
N HIS A 7 32.45 6.05 -12.56
CA HIS A 7 33.30 6.32 -11.41
C HIS A 7 33.71 5.03 -10.68
N LYS A 8 35.04 4.79 -10.51
CA LYS A 8 35.58 3.67 -9.73
C LYS A 8 35.04 3.68 -8.29
N ASN A 9 34.33 2.60 -7.94
CA ASN A 9 33.55 2.43 -6.71
C ASN A 9 34.38 2.48 -5.42
N LYS A 10 34.45 3.64 -4.76
CA LYS A 10 34.68 3.73 -3.33
C LYS A 10 33.38 3.31 -2.59
N GLU A 11 33.48 2.79 -1.35
CA GLU A 11 32.30 2.27 -0.61
C GLU A 11 31.15 3.28 -0.47
N LYS A 12 31.47 4.55 -0.19
CA LYS A 12 30.45 5.63 -0.14
C LYS A 12 29.70 5.78 -1.48
N GLN A 13 30.39 5.61 -2.60
CA GLN A 13 29.77 5.70 -3.92
C GLN A 13 28.80 4.55 -4.16
N LEU A 14 29.11 3.31 -3.71
CA LEU A 14 28.21 2.16 -3.84
C LEU A 14 26.94 2.37 -3.01
N TYR A 15 27.02 2.91 -1.79
CA TYR A 15 25.85 3.22 -0.99
C TYR A 15 24.92 4.23 -1.68
N TYR A 16 25.46 5.36 -2.17
CA TYR A 16 24.68 6.33 -2.91
C TYR A 16 24.13 5.79 -4.22
N HIS A 17 24.89 4.94 -4.89
CA HIS A 17 24.44 4.27 -6.10
C HIS A 17 23.21 3.39 -5.82
N LEU A 18 23.25 2.58 -4.76
CA LEU A 18 22.08 1.80 -4.30
C LEU A 18 20.86 2.66 -3.98
N GLN A 19 21.06 3.81 -3.31
CA GLN A 19 19.96 4.74 -3.03
C GLN A 19 19.35 5.30 -4.33
N VAL A 20 20.16 5.70 -5.29
CA VAL A 20 19.67 6.23 -6.58
C VAL A 20 18.92 5.16 -7.36
N ILE A 21 19.45 3.92 -7.45
CA ILE A 21 18.76 2.81 -8.13
C ILE A 21 17.42 2.51 -7.47
N TYR A 22 17.39 2.47 -6.13
CA TYR A 22 16.14 2.29 -5.39
C TYR A 22 15.12 3.39 -5.71
N LEU A 23 15.54 4.66 -5.72
CA LEU A 23 14.65 5.78 -6.04
C LEU A 23 14.11 5.71 -7.47
N ILE A 24 14.94 5.26 -8.43
CA ILE A 24 14.50 5.04 -9.82
C ILE A 24 13.44 3.92 -9.86
N ALA A 25 13.74 2.77 -9.25
CA ALA A 25 12.82 1.63 -9.20
C ALA A 25 11.50 2.02 -8.51
N TYR A 26 11.57 2.74 -7.39
CA TYR A 26 10.39 3.23 -6.65
C TYR A 26 9.56 4.22 -7.48
N THR A 27 10.22 5.15 -8.19
CA THR A 27 9.53 6.10 -9.07
C THR A 27 8.83 5.38 -10.23
N LEU A 28 9.48 4.39 -10.84
CA LEU A 28 8.88 3.56 -11.88
C LEU A 28 7.67 2.79 -11.35
N PHE A 29 7.77 2.19 -10.16
CA PHE A 29 6.67 1.54 -9.48
C PHE A 29 5.48 2.49 -9.26
N ARG A 30 5.73 3.69 -8.72
CA ARG A 30 4.68 4.70 -8.53
C ARG A 30 3.99 5.11 -9.83
N ASN A 31 4.72 5.14 -10.93
CA ASN A 31 4.19 5.38 -12.28
C ASN A 31 3.62 4.11 -12.95
N LYS A 32 3.38 3.04 -12.20
CA LYS A 32 2.81 1.76 -12.65
C LYS A 32 3.63 1.07 -13.75
N LYS A 33 4.90 1.43 -13.91
CA LYS A 33 5.89 0.81 -14.83
C LYS A 33 6.59 -0.36 -14.15
N PHE A 34 5.80 -1.36 -13.74
CA PHE A 34 6.26 -2.44 -12.86
C PHE A 34 7.41 -3.26 -13.43
N ASN A 35 7.37 -3.64 -14.70
CA ASN A 35 8.46 -4.41 -15.32
C ASN A 35 9.77 -3.61 -15.33
N GLN A 36 9.73 -2.33 -15.69
CA GLN A 36 10.90 -1.48 -15.63
C GLN A 36 11.42 -1.29 -14.19
N SER A 37 10.51 -1.22 -13.20
CA SER A 37 10.88 -1.20 -11.79
C SER A 37 11.64 -2.47 -11.39
N LEU A 38 11.20 -3.65 -11.86
CA LEU A 38 11.87 -4.93 -11.63
C LEU A 38 13.25 -4.96 -12.27
N ASP A 39 13.44 -4.46 -13.50
CA ASP A 39 14.75 -4.37 -14.15
C ASP A 39 15.77 -3.59 -13.30
N PHE A 40 15.34 -2.47 -12.68
CA PHE A 40 16.19 -1.71 -11.76
C PHE A 40 16.39 -2.41 -10.42
N LEU A 41 15.44 -3.19 -9.94
CA LEU A 41 15.60 -4.01 -8.74
C LEU A 41 16.61 -5.15 -8.97
N ASP A 42 16.66 -5.75 -10.15
CA ASP A 42 17.69 -6.73 -10.50
C ASP A 42 19.10 -6.10 -10.48
N ILE A 43 19.26 -4.92 -11.07
CA ILE A 43 20.52 -4.15 -10.97
C ILE A 43 20.86 -3.84 -9.50
N MET A 44 19.87 -3.44 -8.69
CA MET A 44 20.06 -3.17 -7.27
C MET A 44 20.53 -4.42 -6.52
N HIS A 45 19.95 -5.58 -6.80
CA HIS A 45 20.34 -6.84 -6.20
C HIS A 45 21.81 -7.18 -6.48
N ASP A 46 22.23 -7.08 -7.72
CA ASP A 46 23.63 -7.34 -8.12
C ASP A 46 24.60 -6.39 -7.40
N LEU A 47 24.22 -5.11 -7.25
CA LEU A 47 25.01 -4.14 -6.49
C LEU A 47 25.06 -4.47 -4.98
N MET A 48 23.95 -4.96 -4.40
CA MET A 48 23.88 -5.36 -2.98
C MET A 48 24.82 -6.55 -2.69
N LEU A 49 25.09 -7.41 -3.68
CA LEU A 49 25.97 -8.56 -3.54
C LEU A 49 27.48 -8.18 -3.61
N GLN A 50 27.81 -6.98 -4.09
CA GLN A 50 29.19 -6.50 -4.18
C GLN A 50 29.82 -6.26 -2.80
N LYS A 51 31.15 -6.10 -2.77
CA LYS A 51 31.91 -5.79 -1.55
C LYS A 51 31.57 -6.69 -0.37
N GLN A 52 31.59 -8.02 -0.59
CA GLN A 52 31.29 -9.04 0.42
C GLN A 52 29.89 -8.87 1.04
N ARG A 53 28.92 -8.40 0.28
CA ARG A 53 27.53 -8.17 0.68
C ARG A 53 27.36 -7.13 1.81
N LYS A 54 28.30 -6.19 1.94
CA LYS A 54 28.27 -5.17 3.01
C LYS A 54 26.93 -4.42 3.10
N PHE A 55 26.33 -4.13 1.95
CA PHE A 55 25.08 -3.38 1.87
C PHE A 55 23.84 -4.28 1.71
N TYR A 56 23.99 -5.59 1.68
CA TYR A 56 22.86 -6.49 1.52
C TYR A 56 21.84 -6.35 2.66
N ASN A 57 22.29 -6.51 3.91
CA ASN A 57 21.40 -6.40 5.05
C ASN A 57 20.74 -5.01 5.19
N PRO A 58 21.48 -3.88 5.12
CA PRO A 58 20.86 -2.55 5.22
C PRO A 58 19.76 -2.26 4.20
N PHE A 59 19.87 -2.79 2.98
CA PHE A 59 18.88 -2.55 1.92
C PHE A 59 17.83 -3.66 1.78
N LYS A 60 18.03 -4.82 2.41
CA LYS A 60 17.18 -6.00 2.25
C LYS A 60 15.69 -5.74 2.51
N PRO A 61 15.24 -5.04 3.57
CA PRO A 61 13.82 -4.81 3.79
C PRO A 61 13.18 -3.98 2.67
N LYS A 62 13.73 -2.81 2.36
CA LYS A 62 13.17 -1.93 1.32
C LYS A 62 13.23 -2.51 -0.09
N TYR A 63 14.28 -3.27 -0.41
CA TYR A 63 14.40 -4.01 -1.66
C TYR A 63 13.28 -5.04 -1.79
N ASN A 64 13.10 -5.92 -0.78
CA ASN A 64 12.08 -6.97 -0.84
C ASN A 64 10.66 -6.40 -0.78
N LEU A 65 10.45 -5.30 -0.05
CA LEU A 65 9.16 -4.60 -0.06
C LEU A 65 8.78 -4.15 -1.47
N LEU A 66 9.67 -3.43 -2.15
CA LEU A 66 9.40 -2.93 -3.49
C LEU A 66 9.27 -4.06 -4.52
N LEU A 67 10.09 -5.11 -4.39
CA LEU A 67 10.01 -6.32 -5.21
C LEU A 67 8.63 -7.00 -5.07
N ALA A 68 8.16 -7.20 -3.84
CA ALA A 68 6.88 -7.83 -3.57
C ALA A 68 5.69 -6.97 -4.03
N LEU A 69 5.78 -5.65 -3.86
CA LEU A 69 4.75 -4.74 -4.37
C LEU A 69 4.62 -4.83 -5.90
N ASN A 70 5.74 -4.88 -6.64
CA ASN A 70 5.71 -5.11 -8.08
C ASN A 70 5.06 -6.44 -8.43
N PHE A 71 5.43 -7.54 -7.75
CA PHE A 71 4.81 -8.85 -7.97
C PHE A 71 3.30 -8.84 -7.71
N ASN A 72 2.86 -8.20 -6.62
CA ASN A 72 1.43 -8.12 -6.30
C ASN A 72 0.63 -7.48 -7.45
N PHE A 73 1.12 -6.37 -8.01
CA PHE A 73 0.42 -5.65 -9.06
C PHE A 73 0.68 -6.20 -10.49
N LEU A 74 1.60 -7.16 -10.63
CA LEU A 74 1.78 -7.98 -11.83
C LEU A 74 1.01 -9.31 -11.79
N ASN A 75 -0.01 -9.42 -10.94
CA ASN A 75 -0.82 -10.63 -10.78
C ASN A 75 -0.01 -11.85 -10.26
N GLN A 76 1.02 -11.59 -9.45
CA GLN A 76 1.86 -12.62 -8.82
C GLN A 76 1.75 -12.55 -7.30
N GLN A 77 0.51 -12.44 -6.76
CA GLN A 77 0.24 -12.21 -5.34
C GLN A 77 0.89 -13.27 -4.42
N ALA A 78 0.83 -14.53 -4.80
CA ALA A 78 1.46 -15.60 -4.01
C ALA A 78 2.97 -15.38 -3.85
N LYS A 79 3.66 -14.98 -4.93
CA LYS A 79 5.09 -14.65 -4.92
C LYS A 79 5.37 -13.40 -4.08
N ALA A 80 4.51 -12.40 -4.14
CA ALA A 80 4.62 -11.20 -3.31
C ALA A 80 4.56 -11.55 -1.82
N ILE A 81 3.56 -12.32 -1.41
CA ILE A 81 3.38 -12.75 -0.02
C ILE A 81 4.59 -13.57 0.45
N THR A 82 5.02 -14.58 -0.29
CA THR A 82 6.18 -15.43 0.09
C THR A 82 7.48 -14.64 0.18
N THR A 83 7.63 -13.53 -0.57
CA THR A 83 8.78 -12.63 -0.48
C THR A 83 8.80 -11.86 0.84
N LEU A 84 7.64 -11.47 1.39
CA LEU A 84 7.56 -10.64 2.60
C LEU A 84 7.37 -11.41 3.90
N GLU A 85 6.75 -12.59 3.89
CA GLU A 85 6.49 -13.37 5.11
C GLU A 85 7.72 -13.59 6.02
N PRO A 86 8.95 -13.84 5.49
CA PRO A 86 10.15 -13.99 6.31
C PRO A 86 10.48 -12.77 7.19
N PHE A 87 9.94 -11.60 6.87
CA PHE A 87 10.17 -10.35 7.61
C PHE A 87 9.25 -10.17 8.82
N LEU A 88 8.14 -10.93 8.93
CA LEU A 88 7.13 -10.75 9.98
C LEU A 88 7.68 -10.81 11.42
N ASN A 89 8.76 -11.54 11.64
CA ASN A 89 9.39 -11.68 12.96
C ASN A 89 10.85 -11.20 12.94
N MET A 90 11.28 -10.54 11.87
CA MET A 90 12.65 -10.07 11.73
C MET A 90 12.86 -8.81 12.57
N LYS A 91 13.99 -8.77 13.28
CA LYS A 91 14.50 -7.54 13.89
C LYS A 91 15.48 -6.88 12.92
N HIS A 92 15.26 -5.62 12.62
CA HIS A 92 16.11 -4.87 11.71
C HIS A 92 16.16 -3.38 12.11
N SER A 93 17.25 -2.69 11.77
CA SER A 93 17.41 -1.26 12.07
C SER A 93 16.50 -0.36 11.22
N ASP A 94 16.12 -0.81 10.03
CA ASP A 94 15.14 -0.14 9.15
C ASP A 94 13.71 -0.50 9.60
N LEU A 95 13.28 0.15 10.69
CA LEU A 95 11.97 -0.07 11.29
C LEU A 95 10.84 0.37 10.34
N GLU A 96 11.04 1.47 9.61
CA GLU A 96 10.06 2.01 8.66
C GLU A 96 9.72 0.96 7.60
N SER A 97 10.72 0.40 6.93
CA SER A 97 10.49 -0.67 5.95
C SER A 97 9.84 -1.90 6.55
N LEU A 98 10.13 -2.27 7.80
CA LEU A 98 9.46 -3.40 8.47
C LEU A 98 7.98 -3.12 8.75
N LEU A 99 7.64 -1.90 9.15
CA LEU A 99 6.25 -1.50 9.35
C LEU A 99 5.48 -1.48 8.02
N ASP A 100 6.09 -0.99 6.96
CA ASP A 100 5.52 -1.01 5.61
C ASP A 100 5.35 -2.44 5.08
N ILE A 101 6.29 -3.34 5.35
CA ILE A 101 6.17 -4.77 5.02
C ILE A 101 4.97 -5.39 5.73
N ASN A 102 4.82 -5.17 7.02
CA ASN A 102 3.70 -5.71 7.78
C ASN A 102 2.36 -5.16 7.26
N LEU A 103 2.27 -3.87 6.99
CA LEU A 103 1.06 -3.24 6.47
C LEU A 103 0.73 -3.73 5.05
N SER A 104 1.77 -3.91 4.21
CA SER A 104 1.61 -4.47 2.86
C SER A 104 1.13 -5.92 2.89
N LEU A 105 1.65 -6.74 3.80
CA LEU A 105 1.16 -8.10 3.99
C LEU A 105 -0.30 -8.14 4.46
N VAL A 106 -0.69 -7.26 5.40
CA VAL A 106 -2.10 -7.11 5.79
C VAL A 106 -2.96 -6.81 4.56
N MET A 107 -2.54 -5.85 3.72
CA MET A 107 -3.28 -5.49 2.51
C MET A 107 -3.32 -6.64 1.49
N MET A 108 -2.21 -7.36 1.28
CA MET A 108 -2.18 -8.49 0.33
C MET A 108 -3.10 -9.64 0.77
N TYR A 109 -3.10 -10.00 2.06
CA TYR A 109 -4.03 -11.00 2.59
C TYR A 109 -5.47 -10.50 2.58
N PHE A 110 -5.70 -9.22 2.83
CA PHE A 110 -7.01 -8.59 2.70
C PHE A 110 -7.53 -8.67 1.25
N GLN A 111 -6.70 -8.32 0.27
CA GLN A 111 -7.03 -8.43 -1.15
C GLN A 111 -7.32 -9.89 -1.58
N LYS A 112 -6.65 -10.86 -0.97
CA LYS A 112 -6.87 -12.29 -1.19
C LYS A 112 -8.17 -12.82 -0.57
N GLY A 113 -8.85 -12.02 0.26
CA GLY A 113 -10.02 -12.46 1.04
C GLY A 113 -9.66 -13.29 2.28
N ASP A 114 -8.38 -13.45 2.63
CA ASP A 114 -7.95 -14.11 3.86
C ASP A 114 -7.91 -13.13 5.03
N PHE A 115 -9.09 -12.67 5.42
CA PHE A 115 -9.25 -11.66 6.47
C PHE A 115 -8.75 -12.14 7.84
N LYS A 116 -8.84 -13.45 8.11
CA LYS A 116 -8.31 -14.03 9.36
C LYS A 116 -6.80 -13.88 9.43
N LYS A 117 -6.09 -14.20 8.34
CA LYS A 117 -4.64 -14.07 8.26
C LYS A 117 -4.21 -12.60 8.28
N ALA A 118 -4.93 -11.73 7.55
CA ALA A 118 -4.72 -10.29 7.60
C ALA A 118 -4.82 -9.75 9.04
N ASN A 119 -5.85 -10.17 9.79
CA ASN A 119 -6.03 -9.76 11.19
C ASN A 119 -4.92 -10.30 12.11
N GLN A 120 -4.48 -11.54 11.93
CA GLN A 120 -3.34 -12.07 12.71
C GLN A 120 -2.07 -11.23 12.55
N ILE A 121 -1.81 -10.74 11.32
CA ILE A 121 -0.67 -9.86 11.05
C ILE A 121 -0.95 -8.47 11.61
N PHE A 122 -2.17 -7.95 11.45
CA PHE A 122 -2.57 -6.64 11.96
C PHE A 122 -2.39 -6.53 13.48
N LEU A 123 -2.67 -7.57 14.24
CA LEU A 123 -2.47 -7.62 15.70
C LEU A 123 -1.00 -7.45 16.14
N LYS A 124 -0.03 -7.48 15.23
CA LYS A 124 1.36 -7.13 15.51
C LYS A 124 1.57 -5.61 15.66
N PHE A 125 0.62 -4.78 15.26
CA PHE A 125 0.61 -3.34 15.49
C PHE A 125 0.09 -3.01 16.90
N TYR A 126 0.85 -3.35 17.93
CA TYR A 126 0.46 -3.25 19.35
C TYR A 126 0.83 -1.91 20.01
N HIS A 127 1.55 -1.04 19.33
CA HIS A 127 1.89 0.29 19.86
C HIS A 127 0.74 1.29 19.68
N THR A 128 0.81 2.40 20.42
CA THR A 128 -0.16 3.49 20.29
C THR A 128 -0.01 4.22 18.95
N ASP A 129 -1.08 4.86 18.48
CA ASP A 129 -1.04 5.70 17.27
C ASP A 129 0.03 6.79 17.36
N LYS A 130 0.22 7.41 18.57
CA LYS A 130 1.28 8.39 18.79
C LYS A 130 2.67 7.82 18.50
N TRP A 131 2.95 6.61 18.96
CA TRP A 131 4.23 5.95 18.69
C TRP A 131 4.47 5.77 17.17
N TYR A 132 3.46 5.32 16.44
CA TYR A 132 3.59 5.18 14.97
C TYR A 132 3.75 6.53 14.27
N ILE A 133 3.01 7.56 14.70
CA ILE A 133 3.16 8.92 14.15
C ILE A 133 4.60 9.41 14.31
N ASP A 134 5.21 9.19 15.46
CA ASP A 134 6.60 9.59 15.74
C ASP A 134 7.63 8.81 14.90
N LYS A 135 7.31 7.59 14.43
CA LYS A 135 8.22 6.73 13.65
C LYS A 135 8.03 6.83 12.14
N VAL A 136 6.80 6.88 11.66
CA VAL A 136 6.46 6.76 10.24
C VAL A 136 5.48 7.84 9.75
N GLY A 137 5.06 8.75 10.61
CA GLY A 137 4.23 9.89 10.25
C GLY A 137 2.72 9.63 10.27
N LYS A 138 1.94 10.74 10.20
CA LYS A 138 0.48 10.70 10.28
C LYS A 138 -0.19 10.03 9.08
N GLU A 139 0.37 10.17 7.89
CA GLU A 139 -0.21 9.56 6.68
C GLU A 139 -0.19 8.03 6.76
N TRP A 140 0.87 7.46 7.31
CA TRP A 140 0.98 6.02 7.51
C TRP A 140 -0.08 5.49 8.48
N ILE A 141 -0.27 6.18 9.61
CA ILE A 141 -1.24 5.75 10.63
C ILE A 141 -2.68 5.89 10.12
N ILE A 142 -2.97 6.85 9.25
CA ILE A 142 -4.26 6.98 8.58
C ILE A 142 -4.52 5.74 7.72
N LYS A 143 -3.56 5.31 6.89
CA LYS A 143 -3.67 4.09 6.08
C LYS A 143 -3.89 2.85 6.94
N LYS A 144 -3.11 2.70 8.03
CA LYS A 144 -3.25 1.60 9.00
C LYS A 144 -4.65 1.57 9.61
N ASN A 145 -5.17 2.71 10.06
CA ASN A 145 -6.49 2.77 10.69
C ASN A 145 -7.63 2.59 9.69
N LEU A 146 -7.47 3.01 8.44
CA LEU A 146 -8.45 2.73 7.37
C LEU A 146 -8.55 1.23 7.10
N ILE A 147 -7.42 0.54 6.92
CA ILE A 147 -7.46 -0.91 6.70
C ILE A 147 -8.03 -1.67 7.92
N GLU A 148 -7.78 -1.17 9.15
CA GLU A 148 -8.36 -1.74 10.38
C GLU A 148 -9.89 -1.70 10.34
N ILE A 149 -10.48 -0.57 9.95
CA ILE A 149 -11.94 -0.42 9.81
C ILE A 149 -12.48 -1.41 8.79
N LEU A 150 -11.89 -1.47 7.59
CA LEU A 150 -12.32 -2.38 6.53
C LEU A 150 -12.19 -3.85 6.96
N LEU A 151 -11.11 -4.19 7.64
CA LEU A 151 -10.86 -5.54 8.14
C LEU A 151 -11.92 -5.97 9.16
N HIS A 152 -12.33 -5.07 10.08
CA HIS A 152 -13.40 -5.37 11.02
C HIS A 152 -14.77 -5.46 10.36
N ILE A 153 -15.03 -4.72 9.27
CA ILE A 153 -16.24 -4.89 8.46
C ILE A 153 -16.29 -6.30 7.86
N GLU A 154 -15.20 -6.74 7.22
CA GLU A 154 -15.12 -8.07 6.60
C GLU A 154 -15.19 -9.23 7.63
N LEU A 155 -14.70 -9.00 8.84
CA LEU A 155 -14.77 -9.95 9.95
C LEU A 155 -16.09 -9.89 10.72
N GLN A 156 -17.01 -8.99 10.35
CA GLN A 156 -18.30 -8.75 11.02
C GLN A 156 -18.16 -8.40 12.52
N ASN A 157 -17.10 -7.70 12.89
CA ASN A 157 -16.85 -7.24 14.26
C ASN A 157 -17.54 -5.89 14.52
N ILE A 158 -18.86 -5.90 14.63
CA ILE A 158 -19.74 -4.71 14.64
C ILE A 158 -19.29 -3.66 15.65
N ASP A 159 -19.08 -4.05 16.91
CA ASP A 159 -18.69 -3.11 17.99
C ASP A 159 -17.35 -2.43 17.72
N LEU A 160 -16.41 -3.16 17.08
CA LEU A 160 -15.11 -2.60 16.71
C LEU A 160 -15.22 -1.63 15.53
N VAL A 161 -16.07 -1.91 14.54
CA VAL A 161 -16.30 -0.99 13.41
C VAL A 161 -16.78 0.37 13.91
N GLU A 162 -17.83 0.41 14.72
CA GLU A 162 -18.36 1.67 15.27
C GLU A 162 -17.32 2.42 16.11
N SER A 163 -16.64 1.70 17.02
CA SER A 163 -15.58 2.27 17.85
C SER A 163 -14.43 2.87 17.03
N ARG A 164 -13.97 2.16 15.97
CA ARG A 164 -12.88 2.63 15.10
C ARG A 164 -13.29 3.80 14.22
N LEU A 165 -14.49 3.80 13.67
CA LEU A 165 -15.02 4.93 12.90
C LEU A 165 -15.09 6.20 13.75
N LEU A 166 -15.63 6.11 14.97
CA LEU A 166 -15.71 7.25 15.90
C LEU A 166 -14.32 7.76 16.31
N SER A 167 -13.40 6.83 16.64
CA SER A 167 -12.03 7.17 17.00
C SER A 167 -11.29 7.83 15.83
N PHE A 168 -11.44 7.32 14.62
CA PHE A 168 -10.83 7.90 13.44
C PHE A 168 -11.34 9.32 13.18
N LYS A 169 -12.65 9.52 13.22
CA LYS A 169 -13.27 10.83 13.05
C LYS A 169 -12.73 11.84 14.07
N ARG A 170 -12.68 11.46 15.34
CA ARG A 170 -12.20 12.33 16.41
C ARG A 170 -10.73 12.72 16.27
N ASN A 171 -9.87 11.75 15.87
CA ASN A 171 -8.43 11.92 15.93
C ASN A 171 -7.83 12.48 14.64
N TYR A 172 -8.48 12.30 13.47
CA TYR A 172 -7.87 12.57 12.18
C TYR A 172 -8.64 13.53 11.28
N PHE A 173 -9.94 13.78 11.47
CA PHE A 173 -10.72 14.62 10.54
C PHE A 173 -10.21 16.06 10.46
N ASN A 174 -9.81 16.66 11.58
CA ASN A 174 -9.25 18.03 11.54
C ASN A 174 -7.96 18.07 10.75
N PHE A 175 -7.03 17.13 11.00
CA PHE A 175 -5.79 17.02 10.24
C PHE A 175 -6.04 16.80 8.73
N LEU A 176 -6.97 15.90 8.38
CA LEU A 176 -7.32 15.66 6.96
C LEU A 176 -7.87 16.91 6.28
N LYS A 177 -8.66 17.73 6.99
CA LYS A 177 -9.14 19.03 6.47
C LYS A 177 -8.01 20.02 6.29
N GLU A 178 -7.09 20.13 7.27
CA GLU A 178 -5.93 21.01 7.22
C GLU A 178 -5.03 20.73 6.02
N ILE A 179 -4.82 19.46 5.66
CA ILE A 179 -4.01 19.05 4.52
C ILE A 179 -4.82 18.86 3.22
N ASN A 180 -6.07 19.35 3.18
CA ASN A 180 -6.98 19.24 2.02
C ASN A 180 -7.23 17.81 1.52
N GLN A 181 -7.21 16.82 2.43
CA GLN A 181 -7.51 15.42 2.11
C GLN A 181 -9.01 15.10 2.30
N GLN A 182 -9.87 15.92 1.70
CA GLN A 182 -11.33 15.75 1.76
C GLN A 182 -11.78 14.38 1.22
N ARG A 183 -11.03 13.81 0.27
CA ARG A 183 -11.29 12.49 -0.32
C ARG A 183 -11.34 11.38 0.75
N ALA A 184 -10.41 11.38 1.71
CA ALA A 184 -10.38 10.40 2.80
C ALA A 184 -11.62 10.52 3.72
N ILE A 185 -12.08 11.75 3.97
CA ILE A 185 -13.28 12.01 4.76
C ILE A 185 -14.53 11.50 4.03
N THR A 186 -14.66 11.83 2.75
CA THR A 186 -15.77 11.37 1.89
C THR A 186 -15.77 9.84 1.78
N TYR A 187 -14.60 9.22 1.55
CA TYR A 187 -14.47 7.77 1.52
C TYR A 187 -14.99 7.11 2.80
N LEU A 188 -14.61 7.61 3.97
CA LEU A 188 -15.12 7.08 5.25
C LEU A 188 -16.63 7.24 5.41
N GLY A 189 -17.20 8.32 4.86
CA GLY A 189 -18.66 8.48 4.80
C GLY A 189 -19.30 7.37 3.97
N LEU A 190 -18.75 7.07 2.80
CA LEU A 190 -19.23 6.00 1.92
C LEU A 190 -19.07 4.60 2.55
N VAL A 191 -17.94 4.36 3.24
CA VAL A 191 -17.72 3.12 4.01
C VAL A 191 -18.74 2.97 5.12
N HIS A 192 -19.04 4.06 5.84
CA HIS A 192 -20.07 4.06 6.90
C HIS A 192 -21.46 3.79 6.33
N ASP A 193 -21.84 4.40 5.19
CA ASP A 193 -23.11 4.16 4.53
C ASP A 193 -23.24 2.70 4.07
N TYR A 194 -22.19 2.13 3.47
CA TYR A 194 -22.12 0.71 3.14
C TYR A 194 -22.32 -0.17 4.37
N TYR A 195 -21.60 0.13 5.44
CA TYR A 195 -21.67 -0.64 6.68
C TYR A 195 -23.09 -0.62 7.29
N ARG A 196 -23.80 0.53 7.22
CA ARG A 196 -25.15 0.69 7.75
C ARG A 196 -26.22 0.01 6.92
N THR A 197 -26.07 -0.03 5.61
CA THR A 197 -27.06 -0.58 4.67
C THR A 197 -26.35 -1.36 3.54
N PRO A 198 -25.69 -2.50 3.86
CA PRO A 198 -24.88 -3.23 2.89
C PRO A 198 -25.68 -3.75 1.68
N GLU A 199 -26.98 -3.99 1.86
CA GLU A 199 -27.89 -4.42 0.79
C GLU A 199 -28.08 -3.37 -0.31
N LYS A 200 -27.81 -2.09 -0.02
CA LYS A 200 -27.94 -0.98 -1.00
C LYS A 200 -26.67 -0.78 -1.85
N VAL A 201 -25.55 -1.46 -1.54
CA VAL A 201 -24.26 -1.21 -2.21
C VAL A 201 -24.30 -1.44 -3.71
N THR A 202 -25.17 -2.36 -4.18
CA THR A 202 -25.34 -2.65 -5.62
C THR A 202 -26.37 -1.76 -6.31
N SER A 203 -27.10 -0.90 -5.55
CA SER A 203 -28.09 0.00 -6.13
C SER A 203 -27.45 1.06 -7.01
N ILE A 204 -28.20 1.54 -8.00
CA ILE A 204 -27.74 2.60 -8.91
C ILE A 204 -27.48 3.90 -8.16
N GLU A 205 -28.30 4.20 -7.13
CA GLU A 205 -28.18 5.40 -6.31
C GLU A 205 -26.85 5.40 -5.53
N PHE A 206 -26.47 4.25 -4.94
CA PHE A 206 -25.22 4.15 -4.21
C PHE A 206 -24.02 4.24 -5.17
N LYS A 207 -24.08 3.56 -6.32
CA LYS A 207 -23.02 3.62 -7.35
C LYS A 207 -22.81 5.05 -7.83
N ASN A 208 -23.87 5.77 -8.21
CA ASN A 208 -23.78 7.15 -8.63
C ASN A 208 -23.21 8.04 -7.51
N LYS A 209 -23.67 7.87 -6.27
CA LYS A 209 -23.14 8.60 -5.12
C LYS A 209 -21.62 8.40 -4.95
N VAL A 210 -21.11 7.19 -5.17
CA VAL A 210 -19.68 6.89 -5.10
C VAL A 210 -18.95 7.54 -6.28
N GLU A 211 -19.38 7.30 -7.52
CA GLU A 211 -18.68 7.76 -8.73
C GLU A 211 -18.71 9.31 -8.85
N ASP A 212 -19.79 9.97 -8.43
CA ASP A 212 -19.92 11.42 -8.48
C ASP A 212 -19.22 12.14 -7.31
N SER A 213 -18.74 11.40 -6.30
CA SER A 213 -18.19 12.02 -5.10
C SER A 213 -16.84 12.72 -5.36
N PHE A 214 -16.01 12.18 -6.21
CA PHE A 214 -14.74 12.72 -6.72
C PHE A 214 -14.11 11.78 -7.76
N GLU A 215 -13.10 12.27 -8.48
CA GLU A 215 -12.31 11.45 -9.39
C GLU A 215 -11.49 10.41 -8.58
N TRP A 216 -11.91 9.15 -8.62
CA TRP A 216 -11.30 8.04 -7.87
C TRP A 216 -9.95 7.61 -8.42
N ILE A 217 -9.75 7.75 -9.72
CA ILE A 217 -8.58 7.31 -10.44
C ILE A 217 -8.00 8.50 -11.21
N GLY A 218 -7.15 9.27 -10.55
CA GLY A 218 -6.31 10.27 -11.23
C GLY A 218 -5.09 9.57 -11.84
N ALA A 219 -4.99 9.54 -13.16
CA ALA A 219 -4.03 8.70 -13.90
C ALA A 219 -2.56 8.84 -13.44
N GLN A 220 -2.13 10.02 -12.99
CA GLN A 220 -0.73 10.27 -12.69
C GLN A 220 -0.34 10.28 -11.21
N ARG A 221 -1.27 10.35 -10.27
CA ARG A 221 -0.96 10.73 -8.87
C ARG A 221 -1.41 9.74 -7.79
N GLU A 222 -2.25 8.76 -8.10
CA GLU A 222 -2.80 7.91 -7.06
C GLU A 222 -1.76 6.94 -6.48
N ASP A 223 -1.64 6.97 -5.17
CA ASP A 223 -0.93 5.95 -4.40
C ASP A 223 -1.68 4.62 -4.59
N ILE A 224 -0.97 3.59 -5.02
CA ILE A 224 -1.52 2.24 -5.26
C ILE A 224 -2.19 1.68 -3.99
N PHE A 225 -1.67 2.01 -2.80
CA PHE A 225 -2.30 1.62 -1.55
C PHE A 225 -3.67 2.28 -1.38
N VAL A 226 -3.78 3.57 -1.74
CA VAL A 226 -5.06 4.30 -1.74
C VAL A 226 -6.03 3.73 -2.77
N MET A 227 -5.56 3.34 -3.93
CA MET A 227 -6.38 2.64 -4.94
C MET A 227 -7.01 1.36 -4.41
N SER A 228 -6.33 0.65 -3.49
CA SER A 228 -6.86 -0.57 -2.87
C SER A 228 -8.09 -0.30 -2.00
N PHE A 229 -8.23 0.88 -1.41
CA PHE A 229 -9.44 1.27 -0.68
C PHE A 229 -10.63 1.47 -1.61
N TYR A 230 -10.42 2.17 -2.73
CA TYR A 230 -11.47 2.29 -3.74
C TYR A 230 -11.81 0.94 -4.37
N ALA A 231 -10.81 0.12 -4.70
CA ALA A 231 -11.02 -1.22 -5.22
C ALA A 231 -11.91 -2.06 -4.32
N TRP A 232 -11.74 -1.95 -2.97
CA TRP A 232 -12.59 -2.64 -2.02
C TRP A 232 -14.06 -2.20 -2.15
N LEU A 233 -14.34 -0.90 -2.14
CA LEU A 233 -15.70 -0.39 -2.27
C LEU A 233 -16.31 -0.78 -3.63
N LYS A 234 -15.53 -0.65 -4.71
CA LYS A 234 -15.94 -1.02 -6.06
C LYS A 234 -16.24 -2.52 -6.18
N SER A 235 -15.43 -3.38 -5.55
CA SER A 235 -15.68 -4.82 -5.53
C SER A 235 -17.02 -5.18 -4.86
N LYS A 236 -17.43 -4.43 -3.83
CA LYS A 236 -18.74 -4.58 -3.19
C LYS A 236 -19.88 -4.11 -4.10
N MET A 237 -19.73 -2.96 -4.76
CA MET A 237 -20.71 -2.42 -5.69
C MET A 237 -20.95 -3.32 -6.90
N GLU A 238 -19.91 -3.99 -7.37
CA GLU A 238 -19.95 -4.83 -8.58
C GLU A 238 -20.08 -6.32 -8.27
N ASN A 239 -20.06 -6.71 -6.99
CA ASN A 239 -20.04 -8.09 -6.52
C ASN A 239 -18.90 -8.91 -7.18
N GLN A 240 -17.70 -8.34 -7.18
CA GLN A 240 -16.51 -8.92 -7.81
C GLN A 240 -15.43 -9.25 -6.77
N ASP A 241 -14.48 -10.08 -7.19
CA ASP A 241 -13.28 -10.37 -6.40
C ASP A 241 -12.44 -9.09 -6.22
N LEU A 242 -12.03 -8.82 -4.98
CA LEU A 242 -11.29 -7.61 -4.62
C LEU A 242 -9.94 -7.52 -5.32
N TYR A 243 -9.19 -8.62 -5.36
CA TYR A 243 -7.86 -8.60 -5.98
C TYR A 243 -7.97 -8.38 -7.50
N LYS A 244 -8.93 -9.04 -8.15
CA LYS A 244 -9.23 -8.82 -9.56
C LYS A 244 -9.63 -7.36 -9.82
N THR A 245 -10.55 -6.80 -9.03
CA THR A 245 -10.97 -5.40 -9.14
C THR A 245 -9.77 -4.46 -9.01
N THR A 246 -8.84 -4.73 -8.06
CA THR A 246 -7.61 -3.94 -7.90
C THR A 246 -6.75 -3.97 -9.16
N LEU A 247 -6.55 -5.15 -9.76
CA LEU A 247 -5.74 -5.29 -10.98
C LEU A 247 -6.40 -4.62 -12.19
N ASP A 248 -7.71 -4.69 -12.31
CA ASP A 248 -8.46 -4.06 -13.41
C ASP A 248 -8.37 -2.53 -13.33
N LEU A 249 -8.48 -1.94 -12.15
CA LEU A 249 -8.25 -0.51 -11.93
C LEU A 249 -6.83 -0.07 -12.33
N ILE A 250 -5.82 -0.86 -11.99
CA ILE A 250 -4.43 -0.57 -12.36
C ILE A 250 -4.23 -0.63 -13.87
N LYS A 251 -4.81 -1.63 -14.54
CA LYS A 251 -4.76 -1.72 -16.01
C LYS A 251 -5.41 -0.52 -16.68
N GLN A 252 -6.56 -0.06 -16.16
CA GLN A 252 -7.23 1.14 -16.65
C GLN A 252 -6.30 2.35 -16.60
N VAL A 253 -5.65 2.60 -15.45
CA VAL A 253 -4.69 3.71 -15.30
C VAL A 253 -3.48 3.57 -16.23
N GLN A 254 -2.96 2.34 -16.43
CA GLN A 254 -1.85 2.10 -17.35
C GLN A 254 -2.22 2.42 -18.81
N GLN A 255 -3.45 2.12 -19.23
CA GLN A 255 -3.94 2.44 -20.56
C GLN A 255 -4.07 3.95 -20.78
N GLU A 256 -4.62 4.68 -19.81
CA GLU A 256 -4.73 6.15 -19.85
C GLU A 256 -3.35 6.83 -19.96
N LEU A 257 -2.34 6.32 -19.24
CA LEU A 257 -0.96 6.83 -19.30
C LEU A 257 -0.25 6.54 -20.64
N THR A 258 -0.77 5.63 -21.46
CA THR A 258 -0.17 5.28 -22.75
C THR A 258 -0.73 6.13 -23.88
N ILE A 259 -1.88 6.77 -23.67
CA ILE A 259 -2.59 7.60 -24.66
C ILE A 259 -2.18 9.09 -24.55
N THR A 260 -1.64 9.49 -23.38
CA THR A 260 -1.09 10.85 -23.13
C THR A 260 0.41 10.91 -23.36
#